data_e3776a73d3426072ff0d657c5a9ac6a7
#
_entry.id   e3776a73d3426072ff0d657c5a9ac6a7
#
_cell.length_a   1.000
_cell.length_b   1.000
_cell.length_c   1.000
_cell.angle_alpha   90.00
_cell.angle_beta   90.00
_cell.angle_gamma   90.00
#
_symmetry.space_group_name_H-M   'P 1'
#
loop_
_entity.id
_entity.type
_entity.pdbx_description
1 polymer ?
#
loop_
_entity_poly.entity_id
_entity_poly.type
_entity_poly.pdbx_seq_one_letter_code
_entity_poly.pdbx_strand_id
1 'polypeptide(L)'
;RSQNDDLDGINFTIRGFQNLHIFRNGLSLTGGRGSQPTVYETANLERVEVLKGPASVLFGRVSPGGLISLVTKRPLNQPYYKVEQEFGSFNHYRTVWDATGPLTESGAVGYRLTGSYQDYNSFRDFQGGRRLFVAPTLSFKLSRNTDLVVDLQYQRNSAQSDTGFPALGDRPAPIPLRRSFQEPNDRLDFTGSLNLGYDLTHRFTDNWSITSRFLYTNGTMQRRNIVATALDEATGTLDRTPQFQKLIGSTYSTNLDLNGRFETMGILHRVLVGGDYLHDYYNYQFSQGGGNFPINIFSPLYGSIPDSAFDDAARGTGGFNFFSTVLVRQAGVYWQDQLTLFNRLHVLLGGRYDHAEVRNGQSDVSPAGATADRRARPEDVDSQFSPRAGLLYQLTPEVSVYASYSKSFGVNNGRSALGDPLPSQRGRQYEIGIKAELF
;
A
#
# COMPACT_ATOMS: atom_id res chain seq x y z
N ARG A 1 -4.48 15.95 -5.05
CA ARG A 1 -4.90 14.94 -6.05
C ARG A 1 -3.64 14.47 -6.73
N SER A 2 -3.29 13.19 -6.64
CA SER A 2 -2.26 12.63 -7.50
C SER A 2 -2.75 12.69 -8.93
N GLN A 3 -1.88 13.01 -9.86
CA GLN A 3 -2.11 12.76 -11.29
C GLN A 3 -2.11 11.24 -11.43
N ASN A 4 -3.27 10.63 -11.38
CA ASN A 4 -3.37 9.17 -11.36
C ASN A 4 -3.72 8.65 -12.70
N ASP A 5 -2.71 8.16 -13.29
CA ASP A 5 -2.87 6.96 -14.07
C ASP A 5 -3.17 5.80 -13.13
N ASP A 6 -4.00 4.86 -13.53
CA ASP A 6 -4.30 3.61 -12.79
C ASP A 6 -3.05 2.78 -12.44
N LEU A 7 -1.87 3.27 -12.79
CA LEU A 7 -0.58 2.61 -12.64
C LEU A 7 0.29 3.18 -11.51
N ASP A 8 0.05 4.43 -11.05
CA ASP A 8 0.91 5.11 -10.07
C ASP A 8 0.67 4.72 -8.61
N GLY A 9 -0.36 3.93 -8.35
CA GLY A 9 -0.80 3.67 -6.99
C GLY A 9 -1.51 4.88 -6.38
N ILE A 10 -2.12 4.68 -5.23
CA ILE A 10 -2.92 5.70 -4.55
C ILE A 10 -2.12 6.25 -3.38
N ASN A 11 -1.85 7.56 -3.41
CA ASN A 11 -1.28 8.29 -2.29
C ASN A 11 -2.40 8.89 -1.44
N PHE A 12 -2.36 8.59 -0.15
CA PHE A 12 -3.31 9.14 0.82
C PHE A 12 -2.62 10.19 1.70
N THR A 13 -3.35 11.22 2.05
CA THR A 13 -2.93 12.20 3.07
C THR A 13 -3.83 12.07 4.27
N ILE A 14 -3.25 11.78 5.44
CA ILE A 14 -3.96 11.67 6.70
C ILE A 14 -3.39 12.70 7.67
N ARG A 15 -4.22 13.63 8.15
CA ARG A 15 -3.80 14.72 9.07
C ARG A 15 -2.59 15.52 8.56
N GLY A 16 -2.51 15.78 7.26
CA GLY A 16 -1.41 16.53 6.62
C GLY A 16 -0.15 15.71 6.33
N PHE A 17 -0.09 14.44 6.75
CA PHE A 17 1.03 13.55 6.44
C PHE A 17 0.68 12.68 5.23
N GLN A 18 1.61 12.60 4.29
CA GLN A 18 1.51 11.61 3.21
C GLN A 18 1.64 10.22 3.82
N ASN A 19 0.66 9.36 3.55
CA ASN A 19 0.63 8.01 4.08
C ASN A 19 0.98 6.98 3.00
N LEU A 20 2.10 6.31 3.22
CA LEU A 20 2.60 5.21 2.38
C LEU A 20 2.43 3.85 3.07
N HIS A 21 1.85 3.82 4.27
CA HIS A 21 1.70 2.60 5.07
C HIS A 21 0.29 2.04 4.94
N ILE A 22 0.19 0.96 4.17
CA ILE A 22 -1.04 0.21 4.01
C ILE A 22 -0.81 -1.19 4.57
N PHE A 23 -1.75 -1.61 5.40
CA PHE A 23 -1.75 -2.92 6.04
C PHE A 23 -2.86 -3.78 5.43
N ARG A 24 -2.61 -5.08 5.40
CA ARG A 24 -3.59 -6.08 5.01
C ARG A 24 -3.67 -7.13 6.10
N ASN A 25 -4.86 -7.29 6.70
CA ASN A 25 -5.09 -8.22 7.82
C ASN A 25 -4.07 -8.06 8.97
N GLY A 26 -3.64 -6.82 9.25
CA GLY A 26 -2.69 -6.50 10.31
C GLY A 26 -1.21 -6.56 9.92
N LEU A 27 -0.86 -7.02 8.71
CA LEU A 27 0.51 -7.07 8.20
C LEU A 27 0.78 -5.97 7.19
N SER A 28 1.99 -5.40 7.21
CA SER A 28 2.38 -4.36 6.27
C SER A 28 2.56 -4.90 4.86
N LEU A 29 2.00 -4.20 3.89
CA LEU A 29 2.20 -4.48 2.46
C LEU A 29 3.50 -3.89 1.91
N THR A 30 4.11 -2.93 2.61
CA THR A 30 5.29 -2.20 2.12
C THR A 30 6.22 -1.81 3.26
N GLY A 31 7.50 -1.59 2.97
CA GLY A 31 8.49 -1.03 3.90
C GLY A 31 8.37 0.48 4.14
N GLY A 32 7.27 1.13 3.71
CA GLY A 32 7.01 2.54 3.97
C GLY A 32 7.62 3.50 2.95
N ARG A 33 8.06 3.03 1.79
CA ARG A 33 8.64 3.86 0.72
C ARG A 33 7.85 3.88 -0.59
N GLY A 34 6.58 3.45 -0.59
CA GLY A 34 5.85 3.35 -1.84
C GLY A 34 6.43 2.29 -2.79
N SER A 35 7.01 1.25 -2.21
CA SER A 35 7.71 0.17 -2.92
C SER A 35 6.77 -0.73 -3.73
N GLN A 36 5.48 -0.53 -3.63
CA GLN A 36 4.49 -1.32 -4.36
C GLN A 36 3.60 -0.41 -5.19
N PRO A 37 3.72 -0.44 -6.50
CA PRO A 37 2.77 0.23 -7.38
C PRO A 37 1.46 -0.57 -7.38
N THR A 38 0.60 -0.31 -6.40
CA THR A 38 -0.61 -1.10 -6.24
C THR A 38 -1.84 -0.21 -6.31
N VAL A 39 -2.67 -0.47 -7.29
CA VAL A 39 -4.08 -0.08 -7.25
C VAL A 39 -4.79 -1.16 -6.44
N TYR A 40 -5.38 -0.79 -5.31
CA TYR A 40 -6.05 -1.75 -4.45
C TYR A 40 -7.44 -2.07 -5.00
N GLU A 41 -7.66 -3.34 -5.36
CA GLU A 41 -8.99 -3.82 -5.72
C GLU A 41 -9.84 -4.01 -4.45
N THR A 42 -11.10 -3.59 -4.53
CA THR A 42 -12.01 -3.63 -3.38
C THR A 42 -12.90 -4.86 -3.33
N ALA A 43 -12.95 -5.64 -4.39
CA ALA A 43 -13.87 -6.78 -4.53
C ALA A 43 -13.73 -7.82 -3.40
N ASN A 44 -12.51 -8.04 -2.88
CA ASN A 44 -12.24 -8.97 -1.79
C ASN A 44 -12.16 -8.31 -0.41
N LEU A 45 -12.46 -7.02 -0.29
CA LEU A 45 -12.42 -6.33 1.00
C LEU A 45 -13.76 -6.47 1.73
N GLU A 46 -13.68 -6.82 3.00
CA GLU A 46 -14.80 -6.77 3.94
C GLU A 46 -15.00 -5.33 4.41
N ARG A 47 -13.90 -4.64 4.73
CA ARG A 47 -13.91 -3.23 5.15
C ARG A 47 -12.52 -2.60 5.01
N VAL A 48 -12.51 -1.27 5.00
CA VAL A 48 -11.31 -0.44 5.09
C VAL A 48 -11.36 0.33 6.40
N GLU A 49 -10.31 0.22 7.19
CA GLU A 49 -10.17 0.90 8.47
C GLU A 49 -9.11 2.00 8.33
N VAL A 50 -9.43 3.21 8.77
CA VAL A 50 -8.48 4.33 8.80
C VAL A 50 -8.19 4.66 10.26
N LEU A 51 -6.98 4.32 10.70
CA LEU A 51 -6.50 4.69 12.02
C LEU A 51 -5.81 6.04 11.93
N LYS A 52 -6.38 7.04 12.61
CA LYS A 52 -5.87 8.42 12.61
C LYS A 52 -4.99 8.68 13.82
N GLY A 53 -3.79 9.20 13.59
CA GLY A 53 -2.82 9.53 14.65
C GLY A 53 -1.77 8.44 14.89
N PRO A 54 -0.92 8.60 15.93
CA PRO A 54 0.16 7.70 16.24
C PRO A 54 -0.30 6.27 16.54
N ALA A 55 0.02 5.33 15.64
CA ALA A 55 -0.39 3.93 15.74
C ALA A 55 0.79 2.95 15.89
N SER A 56 2.00 3.46 16.17
CA SER A 56 3.23 2.65 16.15
C SER A 56 3.25 1.49 17.14
N VAL A 57 2.56 1.58 18.27
CA VAL A 57 2.57 0.51 19.29
C VAL A 57 2.09 -0.84 18.75
N LEU A 58 1.13 -0.84 17.83
CA LEU A 58 0.61 -2.07 17.22
C LEU A 58 1.14 -2.34 15.81
N PHE A 59 1.60 -1.30 15.11
CA PHE A 59 1.92 -1.37 13.69
C PHE A 59 3.37 -1.00 13.35
N GLY A 60 4.21 -0.73 14.36
CA GLY A 60 5.62 -0.39 14.15
C GLY A 60 5.84 0.99 13.52
N ARG A 61 6.77 1.08 12.59
CA ARG A 61 7.14 2.32 11.92
C ARG A 61 6.03 2.77 10.98
N VAL A 62 5.19 3.67 11.46
CA VAL A 62 4.09 4.27 10.68
C VAL A 62 4.11 5.78 10.78
N SER A 63 3.59 6.45 9.75
CA SER A 63 3.45 7.90 9.74
C SER A 63 2.68 8.42 10.98
N PRO A 64 3.10 9.56 11.58
CA PRO A 64 2.35 10.17 12.67
C PRO A 64 0.89 10.52 12.33
N GLY A 65 0.56 10.65 11.06
CA GLY A 65 -0.81 10.89 10.58
C GLY A 65 -1.74 9.71 10.78
N GLY A 66 -1.20 8.48 10.75
CA GLY A 66 -1.98 7.25 10.87
C GLY A 66 -1.67 6.22 9.80
N LEU A 67 -2.58 5.27 9.59
CA LEU A 67 -2.47 4.19 8.61
C LEU A 67 -3.83 3.79 8.02
N ILE A 68 -3.77 3.04 6.93
CA ILE A 68 -4.94 2.38 6.32
C ILE A 68 -4.77 0.89 6.48
N SER A 69 -5.81 0.21 6.97
CA SER A 69 -5.87 -1.24 7.13
C SER A 69 -6.97 -1.81 6.24
N LEU A 70 -6.59 -2.73 5.37
CA LEU A 70 -7.46 -3.48 4.48
C LEU A 70 -7.79 -4.82 5.14
N VAL A 71 -9.07 -5.05 5.44
CA VAL A 71 -9.53 -6.33 5.98
C VAL A 71 -10.19 -7.12 4.87
N THR A 72 -9.68 -8.30 4.59
CA THR A 72 -10.18 -9.15 3.50
C THR A 72 -11.35 -10.02 3.93
N LYS A 73 -12.23 -10.32 3.00
CA LYS A 73 -13.34 -11.26 3.18
C LYS A 73 -12.84 -12.65 3.52
N ARG A 74 -13.50 -13.32 4.46
CA ARG A 74 -13.22 -14.71 4.88
C ARG A 74 -14.27 -15.66 4.31
N PRO A 75 -13.97 -16.97 4.15
CA PRO A 75 -14.97 -17.97 3.83
C PRO A 75 -16.16 -17.96 4.80
N LEU A 76 -17.36 -18.10 4.27
CA LEU A 76 -18.59 -18.21 5.04
C LEU A 76 -18.95 -19.67 5.32
N ASN A 77 -19.68 -19.91 6.41
CA ASN A 77 -20.16 -21.25 6.76
C ASN A 77 -21.40 -21.67 5.93
N GLN A 78 -21.96 -20.76 5.14
CA GLN A 78 -23.11 -20.99 4.27
C GLN A 78 -22.75 -20.63 2.83
N PRO A 79 -23.28 -21.34 1.84
CA PRO A 79 -23.11 -20.98 0.44
C PRO A 79 -23.63 -19.57 0.15
N TYR A 80 -22.81 -18.79 -0.55
CA TYR A 80 -23.20 -17.46 -1.03
C TYR A 80 -22.53 -17.23 -2.40
N TYR A 81 -23.32 -16.73 -3.36
CA TYR A 81 -22.87 -16.45 -4.71
C TYR A 81 -23.37 -15.08 -5.14
N LYS A 82 -22.48 -14.27 -5.66
CA LYS A 82 -22.80 -12.94 -6.23
C LYS A 82 -22.06 -12.76 -7.54
N VAL A 83 -22.77 -12.25 -8.55
CA VAL A 83 -22.19 -11.70 -9.77
C VAL A 83 -22.77 -10.31 -9.95
N GLU A 84 -21.91 -9.35 -10.24
CA GLU A 84 -22.27 -7.97 -10.46
C GLU A 84 -21.65 -7.51 -11.79
N GLN A 85 -22.46 -6.89 -12.64
CA GLN A 85 -22.03 -6.35 -13.92
C GLN A 85 -22.28 -4.84 -13.95
N GLU A 86 -21.22 -4.09 -14.18
CA GLU A 86 -21.25 -2.63 -14.32
C GLU A 86 -21.05 -2.26 -15.79
N PHE A 87 -21.82 -1.28 -16.26
CA PHE A 87 -21.70 -0.66 -17.56
C PHE A 87 -21.56 0.85 -17.38
N GLY A 88 -20.68 1.47 -18.15
CA GLY A 88 -20.47 2.91 -18.06
C GLY A 88 -20.12 3.54 -19.41
N SER A 89 -19.98 4.83 -19.41
CA SER A 89 -19.51 5.60 -20.57
C SER A 89 -18.09 5.17 -20.96
N PHE A 90 -17.72 5.43 -22.20
CA PHE A 90 -16.41 5.10 -22.76
C PHE A 90 -16.09 3.59 -22.73
N ASN A 91 -17.07 2.76 -23.08
CA ASN A 91 -16.95 1.32 -23.12
C ASN A 91 -16.44 0.74 -21.79
N HIS A 92 -16.89 1.30 -20.69
CA HIS A 92 -16.56 0.77 -19.37
C HIS A 92 -17.40 -0.45 -19.07
N TYR A 93 -16.74 -1.58 -18.87
CA TYR A 93 -17.32 -2.87 -18.47
C TYR A 93 -16.58 -3.40 -17.26
N ARG A 94 -17.28 -3.72 -16.19
CA ARG A 94 -16.70 -4.36 -15.02
C ARG A 94 -17.58 -5.46 -14.53
N THR A 95 -17.02 -6.67 -14.43
CA THR A 95 -17.66 -7.83 -13.83
C THR A 95 -16.99 -8.16 -12.52
N VAL A 96 -17.76 -8.34 -11.46
CA VAL A 96 -17.30 -8.78 -10.14
C VAL A 96 -17.99 -10.08 -9.78
N TRP A 97 -17.25 -11.03 -9.22
CA TRP A 97 -17.81 -12.29 -8.70
C TRP A 97 -17.32 -12.54 -7.28
N ASP A 98 -18.18 -13.18 -6.48
CA ASP A 98 -17.91 -13.57 -5.10
C ASP A 98 -18.65 -14.88 -4.83
N ALA A 99 -17.92 -15.97 -4.63
CA ALA A 99 -18.45 -17.30 -4.38
C ALA A 99 -17.80 -17.86 -3.12
N THR A 100 -18.60 -18.34 -2.17
CA THR A 100 -18.10 -18.88 -0.91
C THR A 100 -19.03 -19.96 -0.36
N GLY A 101 -18.48 -20.82 0.49
CA GLY A 101 -19.22 -21.85 1.22
C GLY A 101 -18.31 -22.93 1.80
N PRO A 102 -18.88 -23.90 2.50
CA PRO A 102 -18.16 -25.09 2.95
C PRO A 102 -17.82 -26.01 1.76
N LEU A 103 -16.62 -26.60 1.77
CA LEU A 103 -16.22 -27.65 0.83
C LEU A 103 -16.47 -29.05 1.37
N THR A 104 -16.64 -29.18 2.69
CA THR A 104 -16.94 -30.46 3.37
C THR A 104 -18.26 -30.37 4.13
N GLU A 105 -18.95 -31.47 4.27
CA GLU A 105 -20.21 -31.53 5.05
C GLU A 105 -20.02 -31.11 6.51
N SER A 106 -18.87 -31.41 7.09
CA SER A 106 -18.53 -31.01 8.45
C SER A 106 -18.24 -29.48 8.60
N GLY A 107 -18.12 -28.75 7.48
CA GLY A 107 -17.67 -27.37 7.49
C GLY A 107 -16.21 -27.19 7.97
N ALA A 108 -15.41 -28.28 7.95
CA ALA A 108 -14.01 -28.21 8.35
C ALA A 108 -13.13 -27.48 7.33
N VAL A 109 -13.52 -27.51 6.05
CA VAL A 109 -12.87 -26.77 4.98
C VAL A 109 -13.87 -25.85 4.32
N GLY A 110 -13.53 -24.57 4.27
CA GLY A 110 -14.32 -23.54 3.58
C GLY A 110 -13.50 -22.87 2.49
N TYR A 111 -14.17 -22.30 1.51
CA TYR A 111 -13.56 -21.54 0.44
C TYR A 111 -14.26 -20.19 0.25
N ARG A 112 -13.52 -19.24 -0.29
CA ARG A 112 -14.05 -18.03 -0.91
C ARG A 112 -13.22 -17.69 -2.14
N LEU A 113 -13.87 -17.44 -3.26
CA LEU A 113 -13.26 -16.98 -4.50
C LEU A 113 -13.89 -15.66 -4.88
N THR A 114 -13.13 -14.58 -4.72
CA THR A 114 -13.53 -13.26 -5.20
C THR A 114 -12.69 -12.87 -6.40
N GLY A 115 -13.25 -12.08 -7.28
CA GLY A 115 -12.48 -11.53 -8.38
C GLY A 115 -13.24 -10.48 -9.16
N SER A 116 -12.51 -9.80 -10.03
CA SER A 116 -13.07 -8.82 -10.96
C SER A 116 -12.29 -8.79 -12.28
N TYR A 117 -12.99 -8.45 -13.32
CA TYR A 117 -12.43 -8.10 -14.61
C TYR A 117 -13.02 -6.76 -15.06
N GLN A 118 -12.17 -5.86 -15.49
CA GLN A 118 -12.56 -4.54 -15.99
C GLN A 118 -11.87 -4.27 -17.32
N ASP A 119 -12.61 -3.71 -18.28
CA ASP A 119 -12.13 -3.17 -19.55
C ASP A 119 -12.80 -1.81 -19.75
N TYR A 120 -12.01 -0.80 -20.12
CA TYR A 120 -12.52 0.56 -20.24
C TYR A 120 -11.67 1.41 -21.18
N ASN A 121 -12.31 2.41 -21.80
CA ASN A 121 -11.65 3.52 -22.44
C ASN A 121 -11.82 4.80 -21.58
N SER A 122 -11.18 5.89 -21.99
CA SER A 122 -11.26 7.19 -21.35
C SER A 122 -11.97 8.20 -22.28
N PHE A 123 -12.35 9.34 -21.73
CA PHE A 123 -12.73 10.49 -22.56
C PHE A 123 -11.53 11.07 -23.34
N ARG A 124 -10.31 10.70 -22.96
CA ARG A 124 -9.06 11.08 -23.62
C ARG A 124 -8.79 10.15 -24.79
N ASP A 125 -8.30 10.72 -25.91
CA ASP A 125 -7.91 9.95 -27.09
C ASP A 125 -6.76 8.99 -26.70
N PHE A 126 -6.78 7.75 -27.19
CA PHE A 126 -5.79 6.68 -27.00
C PHE A 126 -5.64 6.19 -25.56
N GLN A 127 -6.53 6.54 -24.68
CA GLN A 127 -6.47 6.14 -23.27
C GLN A 127 -7.49 5.03 -22.99
N GLY A 128 -7.04 4.01 -22.29
CA GLY A 128 -7.87 2.89 -21.88
C GLY A 128 -7.07 1.90 -21.05
N GLY A 129 -7.75 0.88 -20.54
CA GLY A 129 -7.06 -0.11 -19.72
C GLY A 129 -7.89 -1.34 -19.43
N ARG A 130 -7.20 -2.34 -18.88
CA ARG A 130 -7.77 -3.62 -18.44
C ARG A 130 -7.25 -3.95 -17.05
N ARG A 131 -8.12 -4.50 -16.23
CA ARG A 131 -7.76 -4.98 -14.90
C ARG A 131 -8.29 -6.38 -14.69
N LEU A 132 -7.43 -7.27 -14.26
CA LEU A 132 -7.80 -8.60 -13.79
C LEU A 132 -7.40 -8.72 -12.33
N PHE A 133 -8.34 -9.20 -11.51
CA PHE A 133 -8.13 -9.50 -10.11
C PHE A 133 -8.75 -10.84 -9.75
N VAL A 134 -8.00 -11.68 -9.02
CA VAL A 134 -8.48 -12.98 -8.53
C VAL A 134 -7.92 -13.20 -7.13
N ALA A 135 -8.78 -13.56 -6.18
CA ALA A 135 -8.40 -13.75 -4.78
C ALA A 135 -9.11 -14.97 -4.17
N PRO A 136 -8.54 -16.19 -4.34
CA PRO A 136 -8.99 -17.37 -3.61
C PRO A 136 -8.53 -17.34 -2.15
N THR A 137 -9.39 -17.78 -1.25
CA THR A 137 -9.15 -17.96 0.18
C THR A 137 -9.68 -19.33 0.62
N LEU A 138 -8.89 -20.06 1.37
CA LEU A 138 -9.27 -21.33 1.97
C LEU A 138 -9.19 -21.21 3.50
N SER A 139 -10.15 -21.80 4.19
CA SER A 139 -10.14 -21.92 5.65
C SER A 139 -10.19 -23.40 6.05
N PHE A 140 -9.41 -23.75 7.07
CA PHE A 140 -9.28 -25.09 7.60
C PHE A 140 -9.47 -25.05 9.11
N LYS A 141 -10.40 -25.82 9.63
CA LYS A 141 -10.49 -26.16 11.05
C LYS A 141 -9.64 -27.40 11.29
N LEU A 142 -8.35 -27.20 11.58
CA LEU A 142 -7.37 -28.29 11.76
C LEU A 142 -7.67 -29.13 13.00
N SER A 143 -8.26 -28.50 14.02
CA SER A 143 -8.79 -29.15 15.22
C SER A 143 -9.90 -28.26 15.81
N ARG A 144 -10.49 -28.68 16.95
CA ARG A 144 -11.46 -27.85 17.69
C ARG A 144 -10.86 -26.51 18.14
N ASN A 145 -9.54 -26.46 18.31
CA ASN A 145 -8.82 -25.31 18.86
C ASN A 145 -7.90 -24.63 17.86
N THR A 146 -7.79 -25.14 16.61
CA THR A 146 -6.81 -24.66 15.63
C THR A 146 -7.47 -24.36 14.31
N ASP A 147 -7.42 -23.08 13.92
CA ASP A 147 -7.93 -22.56 12.66
C ASP A 147 -6.77 -22.06 11.81
N LEU A 148 -6.77 -22.41 10.53
CA LEU A 148 -5.84 -21.91 9.52
C LEU A 148 -6.63 -21.30 8.36
N VAL A 149 -6.23 -20.09 7.97
CA VAL A 149 -6.70 -19.48 6.72
C VAL A 149 -5.49 -19.23 5.83
N VAL A 150 -5.60 -19.63 4.57
CA VAL A 150 -4.59 -19.36 3.53
C VAL A 150 -5.28 -18.58 2.43
N ASP A 151 -4.64 -17.49 1.99
CA ASP A 151 -5.16 -16.65 0.94
C ASP A 151 -4.08 -16.29 -0.10
N LEU A 152 -4.51 -16.22 -1.34
CA LEU A 152 -3.75 -15.74 -2.46
C LEU A 152 -4.51 -14.59 -3.11
N GLN A 153 -3.79 -13.60 -3.60
CA GLN A 153 -4.36 -12.52 -4.38
C GLN A 153 -3.44 -12.22 -5.55
N TYR A 154 -3.98 -12.25 -6.74
CA TYR A 154 -3.29 -11.86 -7.96
C TYR A 154 -4.03 -10.70 -8.61
N GLN A 155 -3.28 -9.68 -9.01
CA GLN A 155 -3.81 -8.53 -9.75
C GLN A 155 -2.88 -8.17 -10.89
N ARG A 156 -3.47 -7.83 -12.02
CA ARG A 156 -2.76 -7.24 -13.17
C ARG A 156 -3.60 -6.11 -13.74
N ASN A 157 -3.00 -4.95 -13.84
CA ASN A 157 -3.55 -3.78 -14.54
C ASN A 157 -2.69 -3.52 -15.77
N SER A 158 -3.32 -3.20 -16.87
CA SER A 158 -2.65 -2.73 -18.07
C SER A 158 -3.40 -1.53 -18.59
N ALA A 159 -2.73 -0.40 -18.74
CA ALA A 159 -3.35 0.85 -19.17
C ALA A 159 -2.34 1.68 -19.97
N GLN A 160 -2.82 2.67 -20.68
CA GLN A 160 -1.97 3.68 -21.32
C GLN A 160 -1.79 4.86 -20.37
N SER A 161 -0.57 5.36 -20.27
CA SER A 161 -0.26 6.58 -19.52
C SER A 161 -0.79 7.83 -20.21
N ASP A 162 -1.08 8.87 -19.43
CA ASP A 162 -1.47 10.19 -19.94
C ASP A 162 -0.44 11.25 -19.54
N THR A 163 0.00 12.07 -20.48
CA THR A 163 0.91 13.20 -20.25
C THR A 163 0.25 14.41 -19.58
N GLY A 164 -1.07 14.38 -19.45
CA GLY A 164 -1.84 15.51 -18.95
C GLY A 164 -2.21 16.52 -20.05
N PHE A 165 -2.58 17.74 -19.62
CA PHE A 165 -3.11 18.79 -20.48
C PHE A 165 -2.20 20.03 -20.40
N PRO A 166 -1.68 20.55 -21.52
CA PRO A 166 -0.79 21.71 -21.52
C PRO A 166 -1.52 22.98 -21.12
N ALA A 167 -0.78 23.92 -20.52
CA ALA A 167 -1.24 25.27 -20.26
C ALA A 167 -0.57 26.24 -21.23
N LEU A 168 -1.29 27.31 -21.61
CA LEU A 168 -0.78 28.49 -22.29
C LEU A 168 -0.91 29.67 -21.34
N GLY A 169 0.21 30.22 -20.90
CA GLY A 169 0.24 31.19 -19.82
C GLY A 169 -0.35 30.60 -18.53
N ASP A 170 -1.39 31.24 -17.99
CA ASP A 170 -2.06 30.87 -16.74
C ASP A 170 -3.34 30.03 -16.95
N ARG A 171 -3.62 29.59 -18.17
CA ARG A 171 -4.88 28.90 -18.54
C ARG A 171 -4.61 27.58 -19.25
N PRO A 172 -5.54 26.61 -19.14
CA PRO A 172 -5.49 25.43 -20.00
C PRO A 172 -5.49 25.84 -21.48
N ALA A 173 -4.70 25.18 -22.30
CA ALA A 173 -4.67 25.45 -23.73
C ALA A 173 -6.05 25.30 -24.37
N PRO A 174 -6.45 26.17 -25.33
CA PRO A 174 -7.76 26.11 -25.98
C PRO A 174 -7.84 25.01 -27.04
N ILE A 175 -7.69 23.78 -26.61
CA ILE A 175 -7.72 22.55 -27.40
C ILE A 175 -8.82 21.60 -26.90
N PRO A 176 -9.29 20.65 -27.69
CA PRO A 176 -10.29 19.68 -27.23
C PRO A 176 -9.81 18.92 -25.99
N LEU A 177 -10.62 18.82 -24.95
CA LEU A 177 -10.30 18.11 -23.71
C LEU A 177 -9.94 16.64 -23.92
N ARG A 178 -10.45 16.01 -24.99
CA ARG A 178 -10.13 14.64 -25.34
C ARG A 178 -8.72 14.44 -25.90
N ARG A 179 -8.04 15.51 -26.31
CA ARG A 179 -6.74 15.42 -26.99
C ARG A 179 -5.66 14.87 -26.06
N SER A 180 -5.01 13.79 -26.50
CA SER A 180 -3.85 13.19 -25.88
C SER A 180 -2.58 13.53 -26.65
N PHE A 181 -1.43 13.55 -25.98
CA PHE A 181 -0.13 13.74 -26.60
C PHE A 181 0.75 12.48 -26.47
N GLN A 182 0.13 11.36 -26.13
CA GLN A 182 0.71 10.02 -26.29
C GLN A 182 0.64 9.54 -27.75
N GLU A 183 1.40 8.52 -28.10
CA GLU A 183 1.29 7.91 -29.42
C GLU A 183 0.12 6.90 -29.44
N PRO A 184 -0.68 6.86 -30.56
CA PRO A 184 -1.86 6.01 -30.65
C PRO A 184 -1.57 4.51 -30.50
N ASN A 185 -0.39 4.08 -30.95
CA ASN A 185 0.02 2.67 -30.97
C ASN A 185 1.02 2.32 -29.87
N ASP A 186 1.16 3.16 -28.84
CA ASP A 186 2.05 2.84 -27.75
C ASP A 186 1.57 1.60 -26.99
N ARG A 187 2.54 0.82 -26.48
CA ARG A 187 2.25 -0.41 -25.76
C ARG A 187 1.65 -0.08 -24.40
N LEU A 188 0.72 -0.93 -23.96
CA LEU A 188 0.15 -0.80 -22.63
C LEU A 188 1.22 -0.97 -21.57
N ASP A 189 1.24 -0.05 -20.64
CA ASP A 189 1.93 -0.19 -19.36
C ASP A 189 1.25 -1.25 -18.50
N PHE A 190 1.98 -1.82 -17.57
CA PHE A 190 1.36 -2.74 -16.65
C PHE A 190 1.85 -2.57 -15.21
N THR A 191 0.96 -2.84 -14.27
CA THR A 191 1.30 -3.15 -12.89
C THR A 191 0.74 -4.52 -12.54
N GLY A 192 1.51 -5.26 -11.77
CA GLY A 192 1.09 -6.57 -11.28
C GLY A 192 1.44 -6.74 -9.82
N SER A 193 0.60 -7.45 -9.08
CA SER A 193 0.92 -7.85 -7.72
C SER A 193 0.46 -9.27 -7.43
N LEU A 194 1.26 -9.97 -6.64
CA LEU A 194 0.96 -11.28 -6.07
C LEU A 194 1.10 -11.17 -4.55
N ASN A 195 0.06 -11.50 -3.83
CA ASN A 195 0.09 -11.63 -2.38
C ASN A 195 -0.24 -13.07 -2.00
N LEU A 196 0.53 -13.64 -1.10
CA LEU A 196 0.30 -14.96 -0.52
C LEU A 196 0.42 -14.84 0.99
N GLY A 197 -0.61 -15.28 1.71
CA GLY A 197 -0.62 -15.15 3.16
C GLY A 197 -1.27 -16.31 3.88
N TYR A 198 -0.98 -16.39 5.17
CA TYR A 198 -1.73 -17.24 6.09
C TYR A 198 -2.00 -16.54 7.42
N ASP A 199 -3.02 -17.04 8.11
CA ASP A 199 -3.42 -16.69 9.47
C ASP A 199 -3.71 -17.99 10.21
N LEU A 200 -2.86 -18.35 11.16
CA LEU A 200 -2.95 -19.56 11.98
C LEU A 200 -3.24 -19.15 13.41
N THR A 201 -4.38 -19.56 13.96
CA THR A 201 -4.75 -19.33 15.35
C THR A 201 -4.91 -20.63 16.08
N HIS A 202 -4.24 -20.77 17.22
CA HIS A 202 -4.41 -21.90 18.16
C HIS A 202 -4.88 -21.37 19.52
N ARG A 203 -5.96 -21.95 20.06
CA ARG A 203 -6.52 -21.67 21.37
C ARG A 203 -6.07 -22.73 22.35
N PHE A 204 -5.19 -22.37 23.29
CA PHE A 204 -4.77 -23.28 24.37
C PHE A 204 -5.91 -23.55 25.35
N THR A 205 -6.65 -22.46 25.66
CA THR A 205 -7.85 -22.46 26.50
C THR A 205 -8.84 -21.42 25.95
N ASP A 206 -9.99 -21.28 26.57
CA ASP A 206 -10.97 -20.22 26.22
C ASP A 206 -10.39 -18.80 26.45
N ASN A 207 -9.37 -18.69 27.27
CA ASN A 207 -8.77 -17.41 27.67
C ASN A 207 -7.40 -17.14 27.02
N TRP A 208 -6.74 -18.12 26.41
CA TRP A 208 -5.41 -17.96 25.87
C TRP A 208 -5.32 -18.49 24.44
N SER A 209 -4.80 -17.67 23.57
CA SER A 209 -4.57 -18.04 22.17
C SER A 209 -3.26 -17.45 21.64
N ILE A 210 -2.69 -18.15 20.68
CA ILE A 210 -1.56 -17.68 19.88
C ILE A 210 -2.01 -17.56 18.42
N THR A 211 -1.61 -16.46 17.77
CA THR A 211 -1.89 -16.22 16.34
C THR A 211 -0.59 -15.94 15.63
N SER A 212 -0.31 -16.69 14.58
CA SER A 212 0.81 -16.46 13.66
C SER A 212 0.26 -16.02 12.31
N ARG A 213 0.81 -14.93 11.75
CA ARG A 213 0.46 -14.45 10.41
C ARG A 213 1.69 -14.26 9.58
N PHE A 214 1.55 -14.47 8.30
CA PHE A 214 2.58 -14.23 7.30
C PHE A 214 1.95 -13.67 6.04
N LEU A 215 2.66 -12.77 5.39
CA LEU A 215 2.28 -12.19 4.12
C LEU A 215 3.53 -11.99 3.26
N TYR A 216 3.55 -12.63 2.11
CA TYR A 216 4.46 -12.33 1.01
C TYR A 216 3.74 -11.47 -0.01
N THR A 217 4.36 -10.38 -0.41
CA THR A 217 3.88 -9.50 -1.46
C THR A 217 4.98 -9.34 -2.51
N ASN A 218 4.65 -9.55 -3.77
CA ASN A 218 5.51 -9.21 -4.90
C ASN A 218 4.77 -8.23 -5.80
N GLY A 219 5.43 -7.13 -6.16
CA GLY A 219 4.89 -6.10 -7.04
C GLY A 219 5.83 -5.81 -8.20
N THR A 220 5.25 -5.62 -9.36
CA THR A 220 5.97 -5.22 -10.57
C THR A 220 5.22 -4.08 -11.25
N MET A 221 5.94 -3.03 -11.64
CA MET A 221 5.45 -1.99 -12.53
C MET A 221 6.40 -1.87 -13.71
N GLN A 222 5.85 -1.73 -14.89
CA GLN A 222 6.58 -1.31 -16.08
C GLN A 222 5.75 -0.26 -16.79
N ARG A 223 6.36 0.89 -17.05
CA ARG A 223 5.72 2.01 -17.71
C ARG A 223 6.58 2.51 -18.85
N ARG A 224 5.95 2.70 -19.99
CA ARG A 224 6.46 3.41 -21.16
C ARG A 224 5.54 4.61 -21.34
N ASN A 225 6.03 5.79 -21.16
CA ASN A 225 5.23 7.00 -21.37
C ASN A 225 6.03 8.05 -22.11
N ILE A 226 5.32 9.02 -22.62
CA ILE A 226 5.87 10.19 -23.26
C ILE A 226 5.65 11.35 -22.32
N VAL A 227 6.71 12.04 -21.94
CA VAL A 227 6.60 13.21 -21.09
C VAL A 227 6.78 14.48 -21.90
N ALA A 228 5.96 15.47 -21.62
CA ALA A 228 6.13 16.83 -22.10
C ALA A 228 7.29 17.47 -21.33
N THR A 229 8.26 18.04 -22.05
CA THR A 229 9.46 18.67 -21.46
C THR A 229 9.44 20.17 -21.55
N ALA A 230 8.88 20.72 -22.63
CA ALA A 230 8.71 22.15 -22.84
C ALA A 230 7.54 22.43 -23.78
N LEU A 231 6.96 23.64 -23.68
CA LEU A 231 5.98 24.16 -24.61
C LEU A 231 6.44 25.51 -25.13
N ASP A 232 6.62 25.63 -26.43
CA ASP A 232 6.73 26.91 -27.09
C ASP A 232 5.33 27.47 -27.30
N GLU A 233 4.94 28.41 -26.48
CA GLU A 233 3.60 29.00 -26.49
C GLU A 233 3.33 29.80 -27.79
N ALA A 234 4.37 30.35 -28.44
CA ALA A 234 4.20 31.16 -29.65
C ALA A 234 3.83 30.30 -30.87
N THR A 235 4.38 29.12 -30.94
CA THR A 235 4.12 28.17 -32.06
C THR A 235 3.12 27.06 -31.69
N GLY A 236 2.86 26.84 -30.40
CA GLY A 236 2.11 25.71 -29.88
C GLY A 236 2.86 24.38 -30.02
N THR A 237 4.19 24.42 -30.06
CA THR A 237 5.02 23.23 -30.18
C THR A 237 5.35 22.65 -28.82
N LEU A 238 4.89 21.45 -28.55
CA LEU A 238 5.14 20.68 -27.32
C LEU A 238 6.29 19.71 -27.55
N ASP A 239 7.40 19.93 -26.88
CA ASP A 239 8.53 19.04 -26.85
C ASP A 239 8.21 17.80 -26.01
N ARG A 240 8.52 16.61 -26.56
CA ARG A 240 8.21 15.33 -25.92
C ARG A 240 9.42 14.41 -25.92
N THR A 241 9.56 13.63 -24.86
CA THR A 241 10.63 12.65 -24.72
C THR A 241 10.08 11.32 -24.20
N PRO A 242 10.50 10.19 -24.77
CA PRO A 242 10.17 8.86 -24.25
C PRO A 242 10.76 8.65 -22.85
N GLN A 243 10.00 8.04 -21.99
CA GLN A 243 10.37 7.70 -20.64
C GLN A 243 10.07 6.24 -20.35
N PHE A 244 10.94 5.60 -19.59
CA PHE A 244 10.75 4.24 -19.10
C PHE A 244 10.90 4.21 -17.58
N GLN A 245 9.96 3.55 -16.92
CA GLN A 245 10.02 3.27 -15.50
C GLN A 245 9.79 1.78 -15.27
N LYS A 246 10.58 1.21 -14.37
CA LYS A 246 10.41 -0.16 -13.91
C LYS A 246 10.61 -0.23 -12.41
N LEU A 247 9.68 -0.88 -11.73
CA LEU A 247 9.79 -1.19 -10.33
C LEU A 247 9.50 -2.67 -10.13
N ILE A 248 10.37 -3.35 -9.38
CA ILE A 248 10.16 -4.73 -8.93
C ILE A 248 10.46 -4.73 -7.44
N GLY A 249 9.51 -5.19 -6.64
CA GLY A 249 9.66 -5.26 -5.20
C GLY A 249 9.07 -6.51 -4.60
N SER A 250 9.61 -6.92 -3.45
CA SER A 250 9.09 -8.01 -2.65
C SER A 250 9.14 -7.67 -1.17
N THR A 251 8.05 -7.97 -0.47
CA THR A 251 7.90 -7.75 0.96
C THR A 251 7.55 -9.05 1.64
N TYR A 252 8.21 -9.36 2.72
CA TYR A 252 7.87 -10.42 3.67
C TYR A 252 7.49 -9.77 4.98
N SER A 253 6.28 -10.00 5.46
CA SER A 253 5.77 -9.47 6.72
C SER A 253 5.22 -10.61 7.55
N THR A 254 5.59 -10.71 8.82
CA THR A 254 5.11 -11.75 9.72
C THR A 254 4.92 -11.20 11.12
N ASN A 255 3.98 -11.77 11.87
CA ASN A 255 3.85 -11.53 13.30
C ASN A 255 3.48 -12.78 14.06
N LEU A 256 3.72 -12.74 15.37
CA LEU A 256 3.29 -13.73 16.34
C LEU A 256 2.69 -13.00 17.55
N ASP A 257 1.43 -13.28 17.85
CA ASP A 257 0.64 -12.64 18.89
C ASP A 257 0.17 -13.65 19.93
N LEU A 258 0.52 -13.48 21.19
CA LEU A 258 -0.07 -14.15 22.33
C LEU A 258 -1.16 -13.26 22.94
N ASN A 259 -2.39 -13.72 22.96
CA ASN A 259 -3.53 -13.06 23.55
C ASN A 259 -3.95 -13.80 24.81
N GLY A 260 -4.19 -13.07 25.90
CA GLY A 260 -4.59 -13.64 27.17
C GLY A 260 -5.68 -12.82 27.86
N ARG A 261 -6.52 -13.52 28.64
CA ARG A 261 -7.52 -12.93 29.52
C ARG A 261 -7.45 -13.62 30.87
N PHE A 262 -7.28 -12.85 31.94
CA PHE A 262 -7.31 -13.36 33.31
C PHE A 262 -7.77 -12.28 34.29
N GLU A 263 -8.05 -12.69 35.50
CA GLU A 263 -8.47 -11.79 36.56
C GLU A 263 -7.48 -11.85 37.75
N THR A 264 -7.14 -10.69 38.28
CA THR A 264 -6.29 -10.56 39.47
C THR A 264 -6.91 -9.54 40.43
N MET A 265 -7.25 -9.95 41.64
CA MET A 265 -7.82 -9.07 42.69
C MET A 265 -9.07 -8.28 42.20
N GLY A 266 -9.94 -8.91 41.41
CA GLY A 266 -11.13 -8.26 40.88
C GLY A 266 -10.88 -7.35 39.65
N ILE A 267 -9.65 -7.30 39.12
CA ILE A 267 -9.29 -6.55 37.93
C ILE A 267 -9.22 -7.54 36.77
N LEU A 268 -10.01 -7.28 35.73
CA LEU A 268 -9.94 -8.05 34.49
C LEU A 268 -8.81 -7.51 33.60
N HIS A 269 -7.88 -8.38 33.25
CA HIS A 269 -6.78 -8.13 32.32
C HIS A 269 -7.08 -8.73 30.94
N ARG A 270 -6.80 -7.96 29.89
CA ARG A 270 -6.73 -8.44 28.51
C ARG A 270 -5.36 -8.07 27.96
N VAL A 271 -4.50 -9.07 27.86
CA VAL A 271 -3.09 -8.88 27.48
C VAL A 271 -2.85 -9.31 26.05
N LEU A 272 -1.99 -8.56 25.38
CA LEU A 272 -1.39 -8.89 24.09
C LEU A 272 0.12 -8.76 24.26
N VAL A 273 0.85 -9.81 23.91
CA VAL A 273 2.32 -9.78 23.77
C VAL A 273 2.66 -10.33 22.40
N GLY A 274 3.49 -9.63 21.66
CA GLY A 274 3.81 -10.07 20.31
C GLY A 274 5.14 -9.55 19.79
N GLY A 275 5.47 -10.05 18.61
CA GLY A 275 6.61 -9.61 17.84
C GLY A 275 6.31 -9.69 16.36
N ASP A 276 6.95 -8.84 15.59
CA ASP A 276 6.84 -8.84 14.13
C ASP A 276 8.19 -8.65 13.45
N TYR A 277 8.22 -9.03 12.18
CA TYR A 277 9.36 -8.84 11.31
C TYR A 277 8.88 -8.44 9.92
N LEU A 278 9.57 -7.46 9.34
CA LEU A 278 9.40 -7.00 7.97
C LEU A 278 10.73 -7.06 7.23
N HIS A 279 10.71 -7.60 6.02
CA HIS A 279 11.78 -7.52 5.05
C HIS A 279 11.20 -6.99 3.73
N ASP A 280 11.65 -5.83 3.30
CA ASP A 280 11.20 -5.17 2.08
C ASP A 280 12.39 -4.87 1.19
N TYR A 281 12.29 -5.29 -0.06
CA TYR A 281 13.34 -5.09 -1.06
C TYR A 281 12.71 -4.63 -2.37
N TYR A 282 13.24 -3.56 -2.96
CA TYR A 282 12.85 -3.16 -4.30
C TYR A 282 13.99 -2.58 -5.12
N ASN A 283 13.84 -2.71 -6.43
CA ASN A 283 14.64 -2.05 -7.45
C ASN A 283 13.74 -1.13 -8.26
N TYR A 284 14.22 0.07 -8.48
CA TYR A 284 13.56 1.07 -9.30
C TYR A 284 14.51 1.55 -10.40
N GLN A 285 14.00 1.63 -11.60
CA GLN A 285 14.62 2.25 -12.75
C GLN A 285 13.72 3.37 -13.25
N PHE A 286 14.31 4.52 -13.46
CA PHE A 286 13.75 5.63 -14.20
C PHE A 286 14.76 6.01 -15.29
N SER A 287 14.31 6.01 -16.53
CA SER A 287 15.17 6.35 -17.67
C SER A 287 14.38 7.22 -18.62
N GLN A 288 15.00 8.31 -19.03
CA GLN A 288 14.47 9.20 -20.05
C GLN A 288 15.31 9.01 -21.30
N GLY A 289 14.68 8.72 -22.42
CA GLY A 289 15.36 8.51 -23.69
C GLY A 289 16.05 9.78 -24.22
N GLY A 290 17.00 9.60 -25.10
CA GLY A 290 17.55 10.70 -25.89
C GLY A 290 16.55 11.10 -27.00
N GLY A 291 16.69 12.35 -27.43
CA GLY A 291 15.88 12.90 -28.52
C GLY A 291 14.66 13.69 -28.06
N ASN A 292 14.31 14.66 -28.90
CA ASN A 292 13.11 15.47 -28.76
C ASN A 292 12.17 15.14 -29.93
N PHE A 293 10.91 14.84 -29.61
CA PHE A 293 9.88 14.46 -30.59
C PHE A 293 8.72 15.46 -30.50
N PRO A 294 8.89 16.66 -31.09
CA PRO A 294 7.90 17.73 -30.97
C PRO A 294 6.58 17.38 -31.61
N ILE A 295 5.50 17.91 -31.05
CA ILE A 295 4.16 17.82 -31.61
C ILE A 295 3.43 19.16 -31.45
N ASN A 296 2.66 19.58 -32.46
CA ASN A 296 1.86 20.80 -32.34
C ASN A 296 0.58 20.50 -31.57
N ILE A 297 0.29 21.29 -30.51
CA ILE A 297 -0.89 21.05 -29.67
C ILE A 297 -2.22 21.34 -30.37
N PHE A 298 -2.23 22.17 -31.39
CA PHE A 298 -3.43 22.54 -32.15
C PHE A 298 -3.71 21.57 -33.30
N SER A 299 -2.66 21.08 -33.96
CA SER A 299 -2.75 20.15 -35.11
C SER A 299 -1.74 19.00 -34.95
N PRO A 300 -1.97 18.05 -34.02
CA PRO A 300 -1.01 17.02 -33.73
C PRO A 300 -0.84 16.03 -34.89
N LEU A 301 0.43 15.75 -35.25
CA LEU A 301 0.82 14.66 -36.13
C LEU A 301 1.49 13.58 -35.27
N TYR A 302 0.83 12.44 -35.16
CA TYR A 302 1.31 11.29 -34.39
C TYR A 302 2.20 10.38 -35.20
N GLY A 303 2.89 9.42 -34.54
CA GLY A 303 3.76 8.44 -35.19
C GLY A 303 5.19 8.92 -35.36
N SER A 304 5.59 10.01 -34.72
CA SER A 304 6.95 10.56 -34.83
C SER A 304 7.96 9.89 -33.91
N ILE A 305 7.52 9.15 -32.90
CA ILE A 305 8.39 8.50 -31.91
C ILE A 305 8.58 7.04 -32.29
N PRO A 306 9.80 6.63 -32.71
CA PRO A 306 10.06 5.24 -33.07
C PRO A 306 10.14 4.35 -31.82
N ASP A 307 9.79 3.07 -31.97
CA ASP A 307 9.92 2.09 -30.88
C ASP A 307 11.33 2.00 -30.31
N SER A 308 12.37 2.21 -31.15
CA SER A 308 13.77 2.21 -30.73
C SER A 308 14.07 3.28 -29.65
N ALA A 309 13.39 4.44 -29.69
CA ALA A 309 13.59 5.50 -28.67
C ALA A 309 13.11 5.06 -27.28
N PHE A 310 12.02 4.28 -27.22
CA PHE A 310 11.57 3.67 -25.97
C PHE A 310 12.46 2.50 -25.53
N ASP A 311 12.97 1.72 -26.49
CA ASP A 311 13.89 0.63 -26.18
C ASP A 311 15.23 1.17 -25.66
N ASP A 312 15.70 2.32 -26.18
CA ASP A 312 16.89 3.01 -25.66
C ASP A 312 16.65 3.52 -24.24
N ALA A 313 15.49 4.12 -23.95
CA ALA A 313 15.11 4.48 -22.59
C ALA A 313 15.07 3.25 -21.66
N ALA A 314 14.48 2.13 -22.13
CA ALA A 314 14.39 0.91 -21.33
C ALA A 314 15.77 0.27 -21.04
N ARG A 315 16.73 0.39 -21.99
CA ARG A 315 18.11 -0.04 -21.79
C ARG A 315 18.94 0.93 -20.95
N GLY A 316 18.44 2.15 -20.72
CA GLY A 316 19.20 3.21 -20.06
C GLY A 316 20.32 3.76 -20.94
N THR A 317 20.15 3.69 -22.27
CA THR A 317 21.09 4.24 -23.24
C THR A 317 20.57 5.57 -23.77
N GLY A 318 21.28 6.64 -23.53
CA GLY A 318 20.93 8.01 -23.93
C GLY A 318 19.99 8.72 -22.95
N GLY A 319 20.23 10.00 -22.69
CA GLY A 319 19.43 10.81 -21.78
C GLY A 319 19.74 10.58 -20.30
N PHE A 320 18.78 10.93 -19.45
CA PHE A 320 18.90 10.81 -18.00
C PHE A 320 18.50 9.43 -17.49
N ASN A 321 19.33 8.85 -16.61
CA ASN A 321 19.05 7.57 -15.98
C ASN A 321 19.15 7.70 -14.45
N PHE A 322 18.29 6.97 -13.78
CA PHE A 322 18.30 6.82 -12.33
C PHE A 322 17.93 5.40 -11.95
N PHE A 323 18.86 4.71 -11.33
CA PHE A 323 18.66 3.37 -10.79
C PHE A 323 18.75 3.44 -9.27
N SER A 324 17.80 2.85 -8.58
CA SER A 324 17.79 2.79 -7.13
C SER A 324 17.46 1.39 -6.64
N THR A 325 18.11 0.96 -5.58
CA THR A 325 17.80 -0.27 -4.87
C THR A 325 17.71 0.00 -3.37
N VAL A 326 16.69 -0.54 -2.74
CA VAL A 326 16.43 -0.33 -1.33
C VAL A 326 16.16 -1.65 -0.65
N LEU A 327 16.75 -1.82 0.52
CA LEU A 327 16.49 -2.92 1.44
C LEU A 327 16.10 -2.32 2.79
N VAL A 328 14.95 -2.74 3.31
CA VAL A 328 14.48 -2.41 4.65
C VAL A 328 14.30 -3.70 5.44
N ARG A 329 14.84 -3.75 6.65
CA ARG A 329 14.57 -4.79 7.64
C ARG A 329 14.06 -4.13 8.89
N GLN A 330 13.04 -4.69 9.48
CA GLN A 330 12.47 -4.17 10.72
C GLN A 330 12.04 -5.33 11.58
N ALA A 331 12.39 -5.27 12.86
CA ALA A 331 11.90 -6.17 13.90
C ALA A 331 11.29 -5.35 15.04
N GLY A 332 10.18 -5.83 15.59
CA GLY A 332 9.53 -5.17 16.70
C GLY A 332 9.02 -6.17 17.73
N VAL A 333 9.09 -5.78 19.00
CA VAL A 333 8.43 -6.50 20.10
C VAL A 333 7.50 -5.55 20.82
N TYR A 334 6.32 -6.02 21.20
CA TYR A 334 5.29 -5.17 21.79
C TYR A 334 4.47 -5.91 22.82
N TRP A 335 3.91 -5.15 23.73
CA TRP A 335 2.96 -5.61 24.71
C TRP A 335 1.86 -4.57 24.96
N GLN A 336 0.71 -5.04 25.38
CA GLN A 336 -0.41 -4.21 25.78
C GLN A 336 -1.21 -4.94 26.84
N ASP A 337 -1.68 -4.20 27.88
CA ASP A 337 -2.66 -4.67 28.83
C ASP A 337 -3.84 -3.70 28.91
N GLN A 338 -5.03 -4.25 28.78
CA GLN A 338 -6.28 -3.53 29.00
C GLN A 338 -6.88 -4.01 30.31
N LEU A 339 -6.82 -3.15 31.31
CA LEU A 339 -7.40 -3.39 32.64
C LEU A 339 -8.83 -2.87 32.68
N THR A 340 -9.73 -3.67 33.26
CA THR A 340 -11.09 -3.23 33.57
C THR A 340 -11.28 -3.32 35.07
N LEU A 341 -11.51 -2.16 35.71
CA LEU A 341 -11.71 -2.00 37.16
C LEU A 341 -13.16 -1.56 37.41
N PHE A 342 -13.79 -2.16 38.38
CA PHE A 342 -15.15 -1.79 38.85
C PHE A 342 -16.20 -1.76 37.70
N ASN A 343 -15.95 -2.48 36.61
CA ASN A 343 -16.77 -2.50 35.40
C ASN A 343 -16.99 -1.14 34.68
N ARG A 344 -16.29 -0.08 35.10
CA ARG A 344 -16.45 1.30 34.61
C ARG A 344 -15.16 1.99 34.23
N LEU A 345 -14.06 1.61 34.84
CA LEU A 345 -12.76 2.23 34.61
C LEU A 345 -11.93 1.28 33.73
N HIS A 346 -11.57 1.76 32.56
CA HIS A 346 -10.70 1.02 31.62
C HIS A 346 -9.37 1.74 31.51
N VAL A 347 -8.30 1.02 31.77
CA VAL A 347 -6.92 1.51 31.66
C VAL A 347 -6.22 0.71 30.57
N LEU A 348 -5.61 1.40 29.62
CA LEU A 348 -4.77 0.81 28.58
C LEU A 348 -3.33 1.19 28.84
N LEU A 349 -2.47 0.22 28.97
CA LEU A 349 -1.02 0.40 29.03
C LEU A 349 -0.37 -0.45 27.95
N GLY A 350 0.64 0.09 27.29
CA GLY A 350 1.35 -0.65 26.26
C GLY A 350 2.66 0.03 25.87
N GLY A 351 3.50 -0.75 25.22
CA GLY A 351 4.77 -0.28 24.71
C GLY A 351 5.27 -1.18 23.60
N ARG A 352 6.11 -0.60 22.73
CA ARG A 352 6.76 -1.29 21.65
C ARG A 352 8.18 -0.81 21.51
N TYR A 353 9.10 -1.74 21.28
CA TYR A 353 10.47 -1.47 20.86
C TYR A 353 10.65 -1.95 19.44
N ASP A 354 11.12 -1.07 18.57
CA ASP A 354 11.44 -1.34 17.18
C ASP A 354 12.92 -1.17 16.91
N HIS A 355 13.45 -2.03 16.05
CA HIS A 355 14.76 -1.91 15.44
C HIS A 355 14.60 -2.00 13.92
N ALA A 356 15.14 -1.03 13.21
CA ALA A 356 15.02 -0.95 11.75
C ALA A 356 16.36 -0.61 11.11
N GLU A 357 16.64 -1.31 10.02
CA GLU A 357 17.81 -1.15 9.18
C GLU A 357 17.37 -0.78 7.77
N VAL A 358 18.00 0.24 7.18
CA VAL A 358 17.73 0.67 5.80
C VAL A 358 19.05 0.76 5.05
N ARG A 359 19.11 0.13 3.89
CA ARG A 359 20.22 0.28 2.93
C ARG A 359 19.69 0.77 1.60
N ASN A 360 20.24 1.87 1.13
CA ASN A 360 19.92 2.48 -0.15
C ASN A 360 21.14 2.49 -1.04
N GLY A 361 20.96 2.22 -2.32
CA GLY A 361 21.98 2.43 -3.34
C GLY A 361 21.39 3.10 -4.57
N GLN A 362 22.20 3.90 -5.25
CA GLN A 362 21.81 4.65 -6.43
C GLN A 362 22.92 4.59 -7.47
N SER A 363 22.53 4.71 -8.74
CA SER A 363 23.45 4.82 -9.87
C SER A 363 22.73 5.51 -11.03
N ASP A 364 23.48 6.26 -11.80
CA ASP A 364 23.05 6.82 -13.10
C ASP A 364 23.45 5.94 -14.29
N VAL A 365 24.22 4.88 -14.03
CA VAL A 365 24.80 4.02 -15.05
C VAL A 365 24.02 2.70 -15.22
N SER A 366 23.73 2.01 -14.11
CA SER A 366 23.11 0.68 -14.21
C SER A 366 22.47 0.18 -12.89
N PRO A 367 21.54 -0.80 -12.96
CA PRO A 367 21.02 -1.47 -11.77
C PRO A 367 22.11 -2.19 -10.95
N ALA A 368 23.14 -2.73 -11.64
CA ALA A 368 24.28 -3.37 -10.98
C ALA A 368 25.11 -2.34 -10.19
N GLY A 369 25.30 -1.14 -10.74
CA GLY A 369 25.94 -0.01 -10.03
C GLY A 369 25.19 0.41 -8.78
N ALA A 370 23.86 0.54 -8.85
CA ALA A 370 23.03 0.83 -7.67
C ALA A 370 23.13 -0.27 -6.60
N THR A 371 23.20 -1.53 -7.02
CA THR A 371 23.39 -2.66 -6.10
C THR A 371 24.77 -2.64 -5.44
N ALA A 372 25.81 -2.32 -6.18
CA ALA A 372 27.18 -2.18 -5.66
C ALA A 372 27.25 -1.01 -4.66
N ASP A 373 26.68 0.15 -5.00
CA ASP A 373 26.60 1.30 -4.11
C ASP A 373 25.85 0.97 -2.80
N ARG A 374 24.72 0.27 -2.87
CA ARG A 374 23.99 -0.19 -1.67
C ARG A 374 24.84 -1.10 -0.77
N ARG A 375 25.66 -1.97 -1.35
CA ARG A 375 26.52 -2.87 -0.58
C ARG A 375 27.70 -2.16 0.07
N ALA A 376 28.19 -1.08 -0.57
CA ALA A 376 29.33 -0.30 -0.08
C ALA A 376 28.92 0.71 1.00
N ARG A 377 27.66 1.10 1.08
CA ARG A 377 27.19 2.06 2.09
C ARG A 377 26.88 1.40 3.42
N PRO A 378 27.12 2.12 4.54
CA PRO A 378 26.69 1.66 5.87
C PRO A 378 25.17 1.54 5.94
N GLU A 379 24.70 0.76 6.87
CA GLU A 379 23.27 0.66 7.20
C GLU A 379 22.84 1.89 7.98
N ASP A 380 21.71 2.47 7.57
CA ASP A 380 21.01 3.48 8.38
C ASP A 380 20.17 2.70 9.42
N VAL A 381 20.62 2.71 10.68
CA VAL A 381 19.97 1.99 11.78
C VAL A 381 19.20 2.97 12.64
N ASP A 382 17.97 2.61 12.98
CA ASP A 382 17.12 3.39 13.89
C ASP A 382 16.39 2.46 14.86
N SER A 383 16.39 2.83 16.14
CA SER A 383 15.70 2.10 17.19
C SER A 383 14.87 3.04 18.04
N GLN A 384 13.66 2.64 18.36
CA GLN A 384 12.74 3.50 19.09
C GLN A 384 11.85 2.72 20.05
N PHE A 385 11.67 3.26 21.26
CA PHE A 385 10.60 2.84 22.16
C PHE A 385 9.38 3.76 22.02
N SER A 386 8.22 3.18 21.77
CA SER A 386 6.93 3.85 21.57
C SER A 386 5.94 3.45 22.65
N PRO A 387 5.79 4.22 23.76
CA PRO A 387 4.79 3.96 24.78
C PRO A 387 3.39 4.42 24.36
N ARG A 388 2.38 3.78 24.96
CA ARG A 388 0.96 4.13 24.86
C ARG A 388 0.30 3.98 26.23
N ALA A 389 -0.52 4.96 26.62
CA ALA A 389 -1.37 4.89 27.79
C ALA A 389 -2.75 5.47 27.45
N GLY A 390 -3.79 4.91 28.04
CA GLY A 390 -5.15 5.38 27.87
C GLY A 390 -5.98 5.16 29.15
N LEU A 391 -6.89 6.07 29.40
CA LEU A 391 -7.84 5.99 30.48
C LEU A 391 -9.22 6.28 29.90
N LEU A 392 -10.19 5.44 30.20
CA LEU A 392 -11.60 5.68 29.88
C LEU A 392 -12.44 5.38 31.13
N TYR A 393 -13.29 6.34 31.49
CA TYR A 393 -14.23 6.18 32.57
C TYR A 393 -15.66 6.32 32.08
N GLN A 394 -16.49 5.32 32.36
CA GLN A 394 -17.91 5.29 32.03
C GLN A 394 -18.68 6.07 33.13
N LEU A 395 -19.15 7.26 32.77
CA LEU A 395 -20.01 8.08 33.66
C LEU A 395 -21.39 7.45 33.77
N THR A 396 -21.97 7.07 32.63
CA THR A 396 -23.21 6.30 32.52
C THR A 396 -22.98 5.14 31.51
N PRO A 397 -23.89 4.18 31.34
CA PRO A 397 -23.77 3.17 30.30
C PRO A 397 -23.57 3.78 28.91
N GLU A 398 -24.15 4.95 28.66
CA GLU A 398 -24.13 5.61 27.32
C GLU A 398 -23.02 6.66 27.17
N VAL A 399 -22.45 7.16 28.29
CA VAL A 399 -21.50 8.30 28.26
C VAL A 399 -20.19 7.93 28.93
N SER A 400 -19.10 8.12 28.19
CA SER A 400 -17.74 7.91 28.70
C SER A 400 -16.85 9.12 28.41
N VAL A 401 -15.92 9.40 29.32
CA VAL A 401 -14.84 10.36 29.14
C VAL A 401 -13.53 9.60 29.00
N TYR A 402 -12.62 10.10 28.18
CA TYR A 402 -11.33 9.45 27.98
C TYR A 402 -10.17 10.43 27.84
N ALA A 403 -8.99 9.93 28.18
CA ALA A 403 -7.72 10.58 27.89
C ALA A 403 -6.73 9.54 27.35
N SER A 404 -5.89 9.92 26.41
CA SER A 404 -4.85 9.03 25.90
C SER A 404 -3.54 9.75 25.57
N TYR A 405 -2.48 8.98 25.63
CA TYR A 405 -1.14 9.37 25.24
C TYR A 405 -0.55 8.30 24.33
N SER A 406 0.07 8.71 23.22
CA SER A 406 0.78 7.79 22.32
C SER A 406 1.96 8.48 21.64
N LYS A 407 2.99 7.68 21.36
CA LYS A 407 4.09 8.05 20.50
C LYS A 407 4.06 7.22 19.24
N SER A 408 4.57 7.82 18.16
CA SER A 408 4.89 7.10 16.92
C SER A 408 6.22 7.57 16.36
N PHE A 409 6.80 6.73 15.54
CA PHE A 409 7.88 7.12 14.68
C PHE A 409 7.69 6.53 13.28
N GLY A 410 8.10 7.30 12.28
CA GLY A 410 8.02 6.92 10.87
C GLY A 410 9.39 7.00 10.22
N VAL A 411 9.55 6.33 9.10
CA VAL A 411 10.76 6.42 8.29
C VAL A 411 10.85 7.80 7.66
N ASN A 412 11.99 8.45 7.80
CA ASN A 412 12.34 9.57 6.94
C ASN A 412 13.36 9.06 5.91
N ASN A 413 12.98 9.12 4.65
CA ASN A 413 13.77 8.54 3.57
C ASN A 413 14.66 9.56 2.85
N GLY A 414 14.64 10.81 3.33
CA GLY A 414 15.46 11.89 2.80
C GLY A 414 16.91 11.85 3.30
N ARG A 415 17.78 12.55 2.58
CA ARG A 415 19.14 12.86 3.01
C ARG A 415 19.33 14.37 3.08
N SER A 416 20.22 14.81 3.95
CA SER A 416 20.67 16.20 4.02
C SER A 416 21.45 16.57 2.75
N ALA A 417 21.71 17.85 2.56
CA ALA A 417 22.58 18.33 1.48
C ALA A 417 24.02 17.77 1.58
N LEU A 418 24.43 17.31 2.76
CA LEU A 418 25.72 16.68 3.01
C LEU A 418 25.70 15.15 2.81
N GLY A 419 24.53 14.60 2.46
CA GLY A 419 24.36 13.15 2.23
C GLY A 419 24.01 12.33 3.47
N ASP A 420 23.88 12.95 4.65
CA ASP A 420 23.52 12.24 5.88
C ASP A 420 22.04 11.83 5.87
N PRO A 421 21.66 10.66 6.45
CA PRO A 421 20.29 10.27 6.59
C PRO A 421 19.52 11.27 7.48
N LEU A 422 18.31 11.64 7.06
CA LEU A 422 17.46 12.47 7.91
C LEU A 422 16.89 11.64 9.06
N PRO A 423 16.79 12.21 10.28
CA PRO A 423 16.25 11.50 11.43
C PRO A 423 14.80 11.09 11.18
N SER A 424 14.40 9.97 11.77
CA SER A 424 13.03 9.47 11.69
C SER A 424 12.01 10.50 12.18
N GLN A 425 10.87 10.54 11.50
CA GLN A 425 9.75 11.37 11.94
C GLN A 425 9.22 10.85 13.28
N ARG A 426 9.02 11.74 14.25
CA ARG A 426 8.51 11.41 15.57
C ARG A 426 7.23 12.16 15.82
N GLY A 427 6.18 11.44 16.27
CA GLY A 427 4.90 12.00 16.66
C GLY A 427 4.63 11.77 18.15
N ARG A 428 4.01 12.77 18.80
CA ARG A 428 3.40 12.64 20.13
C ARG A 428 1.97 13.12 20.04
N GLN A 429 1.06 12.39 20.65
CA GLN A 429 -0.34 12.78 20.72
C GLN A 429 -0.82 12.68 22.15
N TYR A 430 -1.50 13.71 22.59
CA TYR A 430 -2.35 13.75 23.77
C TYR A 430 -3.77 13.98 23.27
N GLU A 431 -4.69 13.19 23.73
CA GLU A 431 -6.09 13.27 23.32
C GLU A 431 -6.98 13.17 24.55
N ILE A 432 -7.97 14.05 24.64
CA ILE A 432 -9.06 13.97 25.61
C ILE A 432 -10.38 14.05 24.83
N GLY A 433 -11.39 13.38 25.31
CA GLY A 433 -12.68 13.40 24.64
C GLY A 433 -13.81 12.77 25.42
N ILE A 434 -14.98 12.88 24.85
CA ILE A 434 -16.21 12.27 25.34
C ILE A 434 -16.74 11.37 24.24
N LYS A 435 -17.21 10.18 24.61
CA LYS A 435 -17.97 9.27 23.74
C LYS A 435 -19.36 9.14 24.30
N ALA A 436 -20.35 9.34 23.47
CA ALA A 436 -21.76 9.18 23.82
C ALA A 436 -22.46 8.30 22.76
N GLU A 437 -23.24 7.35 23.23
CA GLU A 437 -24.16 6.56 22.43
C GLU A 437 -25.56 7.08 22.74
N LEU A 438 -26.15 7.84 21.79
CA LEU A 438 -27.35 8.62 22.08
C LEU A 438 -28.65 7.94 21.59
N PHE A 439 -28.55 6.76 20.87
CA PHE A 439 -29.72 5.99 20.41
C PHE A 439 -29.34 4.53 20.12
#